data_f5466b025b65afed8db72c46abe0de54
#
_entry.id   f5466b025b65afed8db72c46abe0de54
#
_cell.length_a   1.000
_cell.length_b   1.000
_cell.length_c   1.000
_cell.angle_alpha   90.00
_cell.angle_beta   90.00
_cell.angle_gamma   90.00
#
_symmetry.space_group_name_H-M   'P 1'
#
loop_
_entity.id
_entity.type
_entity.pdbx_description
1 polymer ?
#
loop_
_entity_poly.entity_id
_entity_poly.type
_entity_poly.pdbx_seq_one_letter_code
_entity_poly.pdbx_strand_id
1 'polypeptide(L)'
;MALRMLALFLMLSFSLFAGEIAGRVVRIADGDTITILDVANSQHRIRLYGIDAPESHQAFGQKSKQHLSSLVFGRDVRVKYKSRDKYGRILGTVFADGKDVNLEMLKVGLAWHYKRYDSTPAYAQAESAAHAARLGLWQDKSPIEPESFRKAKRQRRAASAN
;
A
#
# COMPACT_ATOMS: atom_id res chain seq x y z
N MET A 1 5.90 60.29 6.27
CA MET A 1 6.72 59.08 6.03
C MET A 1 6.01 57.89 6.66
N ALA A 2 5.35 57.10 5.86
CA ALA A 2 4.59 55.92 6.34
C ALA A 2 5.44 54.66 6.17
N LEU A 3 5.83 54.05 7.29
CA LEU A 3 6.59 52.80 7.36
C LEU A 3 5.65 51.61 7.08
N ARG A 4 5.72 51.02 5.89
CA ARG A 4 5.01 49.80 5.52
C ARG A 4 5.75 48.62 6.13
N MET A 5 5.19 48.03 7.22
CA MET A 5 5.60 46.73 7.73
C MET A 5 5.07 45.64 6.79
N LEU A 6 5.96 45.02 6.05
CA LEU A 6 5.66 43.81 5.25
C LEU A 6 5.71 42.59 6.16
N ALA A 7 4.53 42.10 6.59
CA ALA A 7 4.44 40.86 7.33
C ALA A 7 4.65 39.66 6.39
N LEU A 8 5.82 39.06 6.49
CA LEU A 8 6.16 37.81 5.77
C LEU A 8 5.39 36.62 6.44
N PHE A 9 4.29 36.21 5.83
CA PHE A 9 3.53 35.05 6.26
C PHE A 9 4.26 33.77 5.83
N LEU A 10 5.06 33.20 6.73
CA LEU A 10 5.72 31.92 6.51
C LEU A 10 4.68 30.81 6.59
N MET A 11 4.16 30.35 5.44
CA MET A 11 3.29 29.20 5.34
C MET A 11 4.09 27.93 5.71
N LEU A 12 4.01 27.52 6.97
CA LEU A 12 4.51 26.22 7.41
C LEU A 12 3.57 25.15 6.85
N SER A 13 4.00 24.48 5.80
CA SER A 13 3.30 23.29 5.28
C SER A 13 3.44 22.16 6.32
N PHE A 14 2.45 22.01 7.18
CA PHE A 14 2.32 20.86 8.08
C PHE A 14 2.04 19.62 7.23
N SER A 15 3.06 18.79 7.03
CA SER A 15 2.85 17.45 6.48
C SER A 15 1.99 16.63 7.44
N LEU A 16 0.77 16.31 7.01
CA LEU A 16 -0.25 15.60 7.79
C LEU A 16 0.09 14.09 7.90
N PHE A 17 1.27 13.73 8.41
CA PHE A 17 1.54 12.36 8.83
C PHE A 17 1.24 12.24 10.33
N ALA A 18 0.41 11.25 10.71
CA ALA A 18 0.10 10.99 12.12
C ALA A 18 1.27 10.35 12.86
N GLY A 19 2.22 9.73 12.13
CA GLY A 19 3.42 9.15 12.71
C GLY A 19 4.31 8.42 11.71
N GLU A 20 5.48 8.04 12.23
CA GLU A 20 6.43 7.17 11.54
C GLU A 20 6.82 6.04 12.50
N ILE A 21 6.93 4.82 11.99
CA ILE A 21 7.42 3.67 12.73
C ILE A 21 8.45 2.94 11.87
N ALA A 22 9.49 2.41 12.50
CA ALA A 22 10.50 1.60 11.85
C ALA A 22 10.58 0.21 12.48
N GLY A 23 11.00 -0.77 11.69
CA GLY A 23 11.21 -2.12 12.17
C GLY A 23 11.58 -3.08 11.07
N ARG A 24 12.01 -4.28 11.46
CA ARG A 24 12.39 -5.34 10.54
C ARG A 24 11.16 -6.09 10.08
N VAL A 25 11.05 -6.33 8.78
CA VAL A 25 9.95 -7.14 8.22
C VAL A 25 10.16 -8.61 8.55
N VAL A 26 9.26 -9.17 9.34
CA VAL A 26 9.32 -10.56 9.83
C VAL A 26 8.27 -11.47 9.20
N ARG A 27 7.26 -10.90 8.51
CA ARG A 27 6.21 -11.68 7.85
C ARG A 27 5.61 -10.91 6.67
N ILE A 28 5.30 -11.62 5.60
CA ILE A 28 4.48 -11.18 4.47
C ILE A 28 3.18 -11.99 4.51
N ALA A 29 2.04 -11.34 4.67
CA ALA A 29 0.74 -12.02 4.68
C ALA A 29 0.24 -12.25 3.24
N ASP A 30 0.24 -11.19 2.45
CA ASP A 30 -0.18 -11.13 1.05
C ASP A 30 0.58 -10.03 0.31
N GLY A 31 0.13 -9.61 -0.88
CA GLY A 31 0.84 -8.62 -1.71
C GLY A 31 0.77 -7.18 -1.21
N ASP A 32 0.10 -6.91 -0.09
CA ASP A 32 -0.04 -5.55 0.45
C ASP A 32 -0.10 -5.49 1.98
N THR A 33 0.20 -6.60 2.64
CA THR A 33 0.17 -6.67 4.11
C THR A 33 1.42 -7.36 4.65
N ILE A 34 2.16 -6.63 5.48
CA ILE A 34 3.38 -7.10 6.14
C ILE A 34 3.25 -7.03 7.67
N THR A 35 4.15 -7.69 8.38
CA THR A 35 4.37 -7.49 9.82
C THR A 35 5.80 -7.06 10.03
N ILE A 36 6.00 -5.98 10.77
CA ILE A 36 7.31 -5.51 11.21
C ILE A 36 7.48 -5.76 12.70
N LEU A 37 8.73 -5.97 13.13
CA LEU A 37 9.16 -6.06 14.51
C LEU A 37 9.97 -4.79 14.81
N ASP A 38 9.52 -3.98 15.76
CA ASP A 38 10.20 -2.75 16.15
C ASP A 38 11.35 -3.01 17.14
N VAL A 39 12.07 -1.96 17.52
CA VAL A 39 13.20 -2.03 18.47
C VAL A 39 12.79 -2.48 19.87
N ALA A 40 11.51 -2.37 20.24
CA ALA A 40 10.95 -2.84 21.51
C ALA A 40 10.43 -4.30 21.42
N ASN A 41 10.73 -5.02 20.33
CA ASN A 41 10.23 -6.35 20.02
C ASN A 41 8.69 -6.43 19.92
N SER A 42 8.04 -5.32 19.60
CA SER A 42 6.60 -5.27 19.36
C SER A 42 6.29 -5.50 17.89
N GLN A 43 5.29 -6.35 17.61
CA GLN A 43 4.86 -6.63 16.25
C GLN A 43 3.77 -5.64 15.81
N HIS A 44 3.94 -5.08 14.62
CA HIS A 44 2.97 -4.20 13.98
C HIS A 44 2.56 -4.74 12.62
N ARG A 45 1.25 -4.91 12.41
CA ARG A 45 0.71 -5.27 11.10
C ARG A 45 0.50 -3.99 10.30
N ILE A 46 1.10 -3.96 9.12
CA ILE A 46 1.06 -2.83 8.20
C ILE A 46 0.26 -3.24 6.97
N ARG A 47 -0.75 -2.47 6.61
CA ARG A 47 -1.44 -2.53 5.32
C ARG A 47 -0.90 -1.40 4.45
N LEU A 48 -0.30 -1.72 3.34
CA LEU A 48 0.24 -0.75 2.39
C LEU A 48 -0.90 0.14 1.89
N TYR A 49 -0.81 1.44 2.19
CA TYR A 49 -1.86 2.41 1.89
C TYR A 49 -1.90 2.74 0.40
N GLY A 50 -3.08 3.04 -0.13
CA GLY A 50 -3.25 3.49 -1.51
C GLY A 50 -3.15 2.39 -2.57
N ILE A 51 -2.86 1.15 -2.19
CA ILE A 51 -2.84 0.01 -3.11
C ILE A 51 -3.75 -1.13 -2.63
N ASP A 52 -4.18 -1.98 -3.55
CA ASP A 52 -4.93 -3.21 -3.26
C ASP A 52 -4.36 -4.36 -4.10
N ALA A 53 -3.73 -5.32 -3.44
CA ALA A 53 -3.10 -6.44 -4.10
C ALA A 53 -4.07 -7.61 -4.28
N PRO A 54 -3.89 -8.43 -5.33
CA PRO A 54 -4.66 -9.66 -5.48
C PRO A 54 -4.55 -10.56 -4.23
N GLU A 55 -5.68 -11.13 -3.80
CA GLU A 55 -5.74 -12.09 -2.71
C GLU A 55 -4.87 -13.32 -3.00
N SER A 56 -4.37 -14.01 -1.98
CA SER A 56 -3.46 -15.16 -2.14
C SER A 56 -3.98 -16.27 -3.06
N HIS A 57 -5.31 -16.43 -3.17
CA HIS A 57 -5.98 -17.40 -4.04
C HIS A 57 -6.54 -16.80 -5.32
N GLN A 58 -6.26 -15.55 -5.58
CA GLN A 58 -6.63 -14.86 -6.82
C GLN A 58 -5.49 -14.98 -7.83
N ALA A 59 -5.81 -14.86 -9.11
CA ALA A 59 -4.78 -14.75 -10.15
C ALA A 59 -3.77 -13.66 -9.78
N PHE A 60 -2.49 -13.93 -9.97
CA PHE A 60 -1.35 -13.09 -9.57
C PHE A 60 -1.15 -12.86 -8.06
N GLY A 61 -2.00 -13.38 -7.17
CA GLY A 61 -1.87 -13.18 -5.72
C GLY A 61 -0.54 -13.70 -5.16
N GLN A 62 -0.12 -14.90 -5.56
CA GLN A 62 1.18 -15.44 -5.14
C GLN A 62 2.36 -14.67 -5.73
N LYS A 63 2.28 -14.23 -6.98
CA LYS A 63 3.32 -13.39 -7.61
C LYS A 63 3.44 -12.03 -6.89
N SER A 64 2.32 -11.42 -6.55
CA SER A 64 2.27 -10.17 -5.78
C SER A 64 2.95 -10.34 -4.42
N LYS A 65 2.58 -11.38 -3.66
CA LYS A 65 3.20 -11.69 -2.37
C LYS A 65 4.71 -11.95 -2.49
N GLN A 66 5.15 -12.73 -3.49
CA GLN A 66 6.57 -13.02 -3.73
C GLN A 66 7.35 -11.76 -4.07
N HIS A 67 6.78 -10.88 -4.90
CA HIS A 67 7.42 -9.62 -5.26
C HIS A 67 7.57 -8.71 -4.04
N LEU A 68 6.50 -8.51 -3.26
CA LEU A 68 6.59 -7.75 -2.01
C LEU A 68 7.65 -8.34 -1.07
N SER A 69 7.69 -9.67 -0.94
CA SER A 69 8.71 -10.36 -0.15
C SER A 69 10.13 -10.03 -0.62
N SER A 70 10.38 -10.06 -1.93
CA SER A 70 11.71 -9.73 -2.49
C SER A 70 12.14 -8.29 -2.23
N LEU A 71 11.19 -7.37 -2.10
CA LEU A 71 11.47 -5.97 -1.79
C LEU A 71 11.81 -5.73 -0.32
N VAL A 72 11.14 -6.44 0.61
CA VAL A 72 11.18 -6.01 2.02
C VAL A 72 11.46 -7.13 3.04
N PHE A 73 11.31 -8.42 2.73
CA PHE A 73 11.44 -9.48 3.73
C PHE A 73 12.84 -9.52 4.36
N GLY A 74 12.91 -9.52 5.70
CA GLY A 74 14.13 -9.51 6.47
C GLY A 74 14.87 -8.17 6.48
N ARG A 75 14.35 -7.13 5.84
CA ARG A 75 14.94 -5.77 5.81
C ARG A 75 14.32 -4.88 6.86
N ASP A 76 15.07 -3.86 7.26
CA ASP A 76 14.56 -2.75 8.04
C ASP A 76 13.83 -1.77 7.14
N VAL A 77 12.62 -1.40 7.52
CA VAL A 77 11.75 -0.49 6.77
C VAL A 77 11.29 0.66 7.65
N ARG A 78 10.94 1.77 7.01
CA ARG A 78 10.23 2.90 7.64
C ARG A 78 8.81 2.95 7.09
N VAL A 79 7.85 3.19 7.95
CA VAL A 79 6.43 3.27 7.59
C VAL A 79 5.89 4.63 8.01
N LYS A 80 5.54 5.46 7.05
CA LYS A 80 4.80 6.71 7.29
C LYS A 80 3.31 6.40 7.25
N TYR A 81 2.59 6.76 8.33
CA TYR A 81 1.17 6.40 8.45
C TYR A 81 0.31 7.56 8.95
N LYS A 82 -0.99 7.49 8.66
CA LYS A 82 -2.01 8.46 9.10
C LYS A 82 -3.00 7.88 10.07
N SER A 83 -3.29 6.58 9.99
CA SER A 83 -4.39 5.95 10.73
C SER A 83 -4.17 4.44 10.89
N ARG A 84 -5.09 3.83 11.63
CA ARG A 84 -5.28 2.37 11.68
C ARG A 84 -6.64 2.01 11.13
N ASP A 85 -6.77 0.83 10.56
CA ASP A 85 -8.07 0.31 10.15
C ASP A 85 -8.82 -0.35 11.32
N LYS A 86 -10.05 -0.76 11.04
CA LYS A 86 -10.91 -1.44 12.05
C LYS A 86 -10.37 -2.78 12.54
N TYR A 87 -9.34 -3.32 11.88
CA TYR A 87 -8.65 -4.54 12.28
C TYR A 87 -7.34 -4.26 13.04
N GLY A 88 -7.06 -3.00 13.38
CA GLY A 88 -5.86 -2.56 14.09
C GLY A 88 -4.60 -2.49 13.23
N ARG A 89 -4.68 -2.72 11.90
CA ARG A 89 -3.54 -2.59 11.01
C ARG A 89 -3.20 -1.11 10.79
N ILE A 90 -1.92 -0.80 10.80
CA ILE A 90 -1.41 0.53 10.44
C ILE A 90 -1.56 0.69 8.91
N LEU A 91 -2.23 1.77 8.49
CA LEU A 91 -2.36 2.15 7.07
C LEU A 91 -1.21 3.09 6.71
N GLY A 92 -0.22 2.61 5.96
CA GLY A 92 0.98 3.40 5.72
C GLY A 92 1.68 3.15 4.40
N THR A 93 2.54 4.10 4.05
CA THR A 93 3.50 3.97 2.96
C THR A 93 4.80 3.38 3.53
N VAL A 94 5.23 2.28 2.96
CA VAL A 94 6.43 1.54 3.37
C VAL A 94 7.62 2.00 2.55
N PHE A 95 8.72 2.31 3.21
CA PHE A 95 9.98 2.69 2.55
C PHE A 95 11.07 1.68 2.91
N ALA A 96 11.69 1.11 1.88
CA ALA A 96 12.86 0.25 1.99
C ALA A 96 13.98 0.79 1.10
N ASP A 97 15.18 0.95 1.62
CA ASP A 97 16.34 1.50 0.89
C ASP A 97 16.01 2.83 0.18
N GLY A 98 15.19 3.68 0.81
CA GLY A 98 14.76 4.98 0.29
C GLY A 98 13.66 4.93 -0.77
N LYS A 99 13.21 3.75 -1.20
CA LYS A 99 12.16 3.57 -2.22
C LYS A 99 10.79 3.40 -1.57
N ASP A 100 9.76 3.99 -2.19
CA ASP A 100 8.36 3.74 -1.87
C ASP A 100 7.96 2.36 -2.41
N VAL A 101 7.82 1.40 -1.50
CA VAL A 101 7.48 0.00 -1.81
C VAL A 101 6.06 -0.12 -2.39
N ASN A 102 5.12 0.71 -1.92
CA ASN A 102 3.76 0.73 -2.44
C ASN A 102 3.76 1.11 -3.94
N LEU A 103 4.56 2.12 -4.30
CA LEU A 103 4.75 2.54 -5.69
C LEU A 103 5.43 1.45 -6.54
N GLU A 104 6.44 0.76 -5.98
CA GLU A 104 7.13 -0.32 -6.71
C GLU A 104 6.17 -1.47 -7.07
N MET A 105 5.22 -1.81 -6.19
CA MET A 105 4.19 -2.81 -6.47
C MET A 105 3.28 -2.42 -7.65
N LEU A 106 2.96 -1.13 -7.79
CA LEU A 106 2.16 -0.59 -8.89
C LEU A 106 2.94 -0.60 -10.22
N LYS A 107 4.23 -0.20 -10.18
CA LYS A 107 5.09 -0.13 -11.36
C LYS A 107 5.22 -1.47 -12.10
N VAL A 108 5.22 -2.58 -11.36
CA VAL A 108 5.31 -3.93 -11.94
C VAL A 108 3.95 -4.57 -12.21
N GLY A 109 2.88 -3.85 -11.95
CA GLY A 109 1.50 -4.33 -12.18
C GLY A 109 1.11 -5.48 -11.24
N LEU A 110 1.57 -5.49 -10.00
CA LEU A 110 1.22 -6.52 -9.01
C LEU A 110 0.33 -6.02 -7.89
N ALA A 111 -0.18 -4.80 -8.03
CA ALA A 111 -1.24 -4.22 -7.22
C ALA A 111 -2.08 -3.27 -8.06
N TRP A 112 -3.30 -3.00 -7.62
CA TRP A 112 -4.17 -1.95 -8.11
C TRP A 112 -3.95 -0.67 -7.32
N HIS A 113 -4.02 0.50 -7.96
CA HIS A 113 -4.16 1.78 -7.27
C HIS A 113 -5.56 1.87 -6.64
N TYR A 114 -5.63 1.95 -5.31
CA TYR A 114 -6.91 1.96 -4.60
C TYR A 114 -7.53 3.35 -4.56
N LYS A 115 -7.99 3.82 -5.72
CA LYS A 115 -8.46 5.20 -6.00
C LYS A 115 -9.57 5.67 -5.07
N ARG A 116 -10.32 4.76 -4.44
CA ARG A 116 -11.34 5.09 -3.45
C ARG A 116 -10.76 5.76 -2.21
N TYR A 117 -9.52 5.49 -1.85
CA TYR A 117 -8.88 5.96 -0.63
C TYR A 117 -7.62 6.78 -0.88
N ASP A 118 -7.09 6.75 -2.09
CA ASP A 118 -5.86 7.44 -2.45
C ASP A 118 -5.97 8.15 -3.80
N SER A 119 -5.42 9.37 -3.86
CA SER A 119 -5.39 10.19 -5.06
C SER A 119 -3.96 10.58 -5.47
N THR A 120 -2.96 9.86 -5.00
CA THR A 120 -1.54 10.14 -5.30
C THR A 120 -1.28 10.05 -6.80
N PRO A 121 -0.88 11.15 -7.48
CA PRO A 121 -0.70 11.15 -8.93
C PRO A 121 0.35 10.13 -9.40
N ALA A 122 1.43 9.95 -8.65
CA ALA A 122 2.48 8.99 -8.98
C ALA A 122 1.96 7.54 -9.00
N TYR A 123 1.01 7.19 -8.12
CA TYR A 123 0.38 5.87 -8.08
C TYR A 123 -0.52 5.65 -9.31
N ALA A 124 -1.32 6.66 -9.66
CA ALA A 124 -2.16 6.60 -10.85
C ALA A 124 -1.33 6.47 -12.13
N GLN A 125 -0.21 7.22 -12.24
CA GLN A 125 0.71 7.14 -13.37
C GLN A 125 1.38 5.77 -13.47
N ALA A 126 1.85 5.22 -12.35
CA ALA A 126 2.50 3.91 -12.31
C ALA A 126 1.53 2.79 -12.73
N GLU A 127 0.30 2.78 -12.22
CA GLU A 127 -0.74 1.84 -12.65
C GLU A 127 -1.02 1.96 -14.15
N SER A 128 -1.21 3.18 -14.66
CA SER A 128 -1.47 3.42 -16.08
C SER A 128 -0.33 2.93 -16.97
N ALA A 129 0.92 3.18 -16.58
CA ALA A 129 2.10 2.71 -17.31
C ALA A 129 2.21 1.18 -17.30
N ALA A 130 1.98 0.54 -16.14
CA ALA A 130 2.00 -0.92 -16.02
C ALA A 130 0.89 -1.57 -16.86
N HIS A 131 -0.30 -0.95 -16.88
CA HIS A 131 -1.42 -1.40 -17.72
C HIS A 131 -1.09 -1.31 -19.22
N ALA A 132 -0.57 -0.17 -19.67
CA ALA A 132 -0.19 0.03 -21.06
C ALA A 132 0.90 -0.96 -21.53
N ALA A 133 1.86 -1.27 -20.64
CA ALA A 133 2.92 -2.23 -20.87
C ALA A 133 2.50 -3.70 -20.64
N ARG A 134 1.24 -3.96 -20.24
CA ARG A 134 0.71 -5.29 -19.90
C ARG A 134 1.57 -6.03 -18.87
N LEU A 135 2.02 -5.34 -17.82
CA LEU A 135 2.84 -5.93 -16.76
C LEU A 135 1.97 -6.62 -15.70
N GLY A 136 2.52 -7.67 -15.10
CA GLY A 136 1.89 -8.34 -13.96
C GLY A 136 0.46 -8.78 -14.25
N LEU A 137 -0.50 -8.36 -13.41
CA LEU A 137 -1.93 -8.68 -13.53
C LEU A 137 -2.58 -8.13 -14.81
N TRP A 138 -1.97 -7.11 -15.43
CA TRP A 138 -2.46 -6.49 -16.67
C TRP A 138 -2.21 -7.34 -17.92
N GLN A 139 -1.53 -8.50 -17.79
CA GLN A 139 -1.45 -9.54 -18.84
C GLN A 139 -2.79 -10.27 -19.00
N ASP A 140 -3.61 -10.31 -17.96
CA ASP A 140 -4.95 -10.88 -18.02
C ASP A 140 -5.85 -9.98 -18.87
N LYS A 141 -6.69 -10.58 -19.69
CA LYS A 141 -7.67 -9.87 -20.54
C LYS A 141 -8.80 -9.25 -19.71
N SER A 142 -9.08 -9.79 -18.54
CA SER A 142 -10.16 -9.37 -17.65
C SER A 142 -9.73 -9.47 -16.20
N PRO A 143 -8.75 -8.65 -15.76
CA PRO A 143 -8.26 -8.71 -14.39
C PRO A 143 -9.37 -8.32 -13.41
N ILE A 144 -9.52 -9.10 -12.35
CA ILE A 144 -10.55 -8.89 -11.33
C ILE A 144 -9.96 -8.07 -10.18
N GLU A 145 -10.62 -6.97 -9.82
CA GLU A 145 -10.23 -6.19 -8.65
C GLU A 145 -10.36 -7.01 -7.36
N PRO A 146 -9.41 -6.89 -6.41
CA PRO A 146 -9.45 -7.65 -5.17
C PRO A 146 -10.72 -7.42 -4.34
N GLU A 147 -11.27 -6.20 -4.33
CA GLU A 147 -12.53 -5.89 -3.66
C GLU A 147 -13.69 -6.70 -4.25
N SER A 148 -13.80 -6.76 -5.57
CA SER A 148 -14.81 -7.56 -6.29
C SER A 148 -14.65 -9.04 -6.01
N PHE A 149 -13.42 -9.55 -5.99
CA PHE A 149 -13.12 -10.93 -5.63
C PHE A 149 -13.55 -11.27 -4.20
N ARG A 150 -13.25 -10.41 -3.23
CA ARG A 150 -13.68 -10.55 -1.83
C ARG A 150 -15.21 -10.54 -1.70
N LYS A 151 -15.90 -9.67 -2.44
CA LYS A 151 -17.36 -9.58 -2.46
C LYS A 151 -17.99 -10.88 -2.98
N ALA A 152 -17.54 -11.38 -4.12
CA ALA A 152 -18.02 -12.63 -4.71
C ALA A 152 -17.79 -13.83 -3.76
N LYS A 153 -16.63 -13.90 -3.10
CA LYS A 153 -16.32 -14.95 -2.12
C LYS A 153 -17.28 -14.92 -0.92
N ARG A 154 -17.61 -13.72 -0.40
CA ARG A 154 -18.59 -13.58 0.69
C ARG A 154 -19.99 -14.04 0.28
N GLN A 155 -20.42 -13.66 -0.93
CA GLN A 155 -21.74 -14.07 -1.45
C GLN A 155 -21.85 -15.60 -1.61
N ARG A 156 -20.83 -16.24 -2.16
CA ARG A 156 -20.79 -17.72 -2.29
C ARG A 156 -20.88 -18.42 -0.93
N ARG A 157 -20.15 -17.92 0.09
CA ARG A 157 -20.21 -18.47 1.45
C ARG A 157 -21.59 -18.31 2.09
N ALA A 158 -22.24 -17.18 1.90
CA ALA A 158 -23.60 -16.96 2.40
C ALA A 158 -24.62 -17.89 1.72
N ALA A 159 -24.50 -18.11 0.40
CA ALA A 159 -25.37 -19.00 -0.35
C ALA A 159 -25.19 -20.50 0.01
N SER A 160 -23.98 -20.90 0.44
CA SER A 160 -23.69 -22.29 0.86
C SER A 160 -24.02 -22.58 2.33
N ALA A 161 -24.42 -21.57 3.11
CA ALA A 161 -24.79 -21.72 4.53
C ALA A 161 -26.32 -21.76 4.74
N ASN A 162 -27.10 -21.57 3.68
CA ASN A 162 -28.56 -21.76 3.65
C ASN A 162 -28.95 -23.08 2.96
#